data_9c9f7b5753725acd00946d748867971a
#
_entry.id   9c9f7b5753725acd00946d748867971a
#
_cell.length_a   1.000
_cell.length_b   1.000
_cell.length_c   1.000
_cell.angle_alpha   90.00
_cell.angle_beta   90.00
_cell.angle_gamma   90.00
#
_symmetry.space_group_name_H-M   'P 1'
#
loop_
_entity.id
_entity.type
_entity.pdbx_description
1 polymer ?
#
loop_
_entity_poly.entity_id
_entity_poly.type
_entity_poly.pdbx_seq_one_letter_code
_entity_poly.pdbx_strand_id
1 'polypeptide(L)'
;METRGNEDTSTVIATLGEIPLSAQTHMDRKERMALAQRSARRSSIASAAAAKAPAWARRQLPVLRKARLFSGLNEDEILAALPCLGARERRYDVGERLLNAGDVTSHVFVMLEGQINIIREDWWGNRSIVSIDGPSDSFAEAYACTPGSRLTVSVVATRKVRVLTFEIRAIMEICRASCPFHNRLMQNLVSTIAEQNLRLNDMLSFVTRRTTREKLLAYLGAESQRQGSR
;
A
#
# COMPACT_ATOMS: atom_id res chain seq x y z
N MET A 1 -9.84 38.51 32.06
CA MET A 1 -10.93 37.52 32.02
C MET A 1 -11.37 37.40 30.58
N GLU A 2 -10.96 36.36 30.15
CA GLU A 2 -11.38 35.21 29.37
C GLU A 2 -11.18 35.36 27.87
N THR A 3 -10.02 34.84 27.44
CA THR A 3 -9.84 34.36 26.05
C THR A 3 -9.18 32.97 26.07
N ARG A 4 -9.90 31.97 26.56
CA ARG A 4 -9.49 30.57 26.53
C ARG A 4 -10.60 29.70 25.91
N GLY A 5 -10.94 29.90 24.64
CA GLY A 5 -12.06 29.16 24.07
C GLY A 5 -11.96 28.77 22.59
N ASN A 6 -10.91 29.15 21.86
CA ASN A 6 -10.96 29.05 20.40
C ASN A 6 -9.94 28.08 19.77
N GLU A 7 -8.99 27.53 20.52
CA GLU A 7 -7.99 26.57 19.96
C GLU A 7 -8.49 25.12 19.99
N ASP A 8 -9.37 24.77 20.92
CA ASP A 8 -9.87 23.39 21.07
C ASP A 8 -10.87 22.97 20.00
N THR A 9 -11.64 23.91 19.47
CA THR A 9 -12.73 23.59 18.52
C THR A 9 -12.20 23.21 17.14
N SER A 10 -11.11 23.82 16.67
CA SER A 10 -10.53 23.53 15.36
C SER A 10 -9.89 22.13 15.30
N THR A 11 -9.23 21.72 16.39
CA THR A 11 -8.61 20.38 16.50
C THR A 11 -9.65 19.28 16.61
N VAL A 12 -10.77 19.52 17.31
CA VAL A 12 -11.88 18.58 17.42
C VAL A 12 -12.58 18.36 16.07
N ILE A 13 -12.77 19.43 15.29
CA ILE A 13 -13.42 19.36 13.98
C ILE A 13 -12.55 18.55 12.99
N ALA A 14 -11.23 18.74 12.96
CA ALA A 14 -10.34 18.00 12.08
C ALA A 14 -10.34 16.50 12.37
N THR A 15 -10.48 16.11 13.64
CA THR A 15 -10.48 14.69 14.06
C THR A 15 -11.82 13.99 13.81
N LEU A 16 -12.93 14.72 13.91
CA LEU A 16 -14.26 14.19 13.65
C LEU A 16 -14.51 13.88 12.18
N GLY A 17 -13.77 14.51 11.25
CA GLY A 17 -13.84 14.23 9.81
C GLY A 17 -13.40 12.81 9.42
N GLU A 18 -12.64 12.12 10.28
CA GLU A 18 -12.21 10.72 10.06
C GLU A 18 -13.27 9.68 10.46
N ILE A 19 -14.34 10.11 11.15
CA ILE A 19 -15.43 9.24 11.63
C ILE A 19 -16.68 9.48 10.79
N PRO A 20 -17.39 8.44 10.35
CA PRO A 20 -18.66 8.60 9.64
C PRO A 20 -19.66 9.45 10.44
N LEU A 21 -20.37 10.35 9.76
CA LEU A 21 -21.32 11.27 10.39
C LEU A 21 -22.34 10.56 11.32
N SER A 22 -22.73 9.32 10.96
CA SER A 22 -23.62 8.49 11.76
C SER A 22 -23.04 8.07 13.12
N ALA A 23 -21.70 7.96 13.23
CA ALA A 23 -21.03 7.62 14.48
C ALA A 23 -20.76 8.86 15.36
N GLN A 24 -20.66 10.05 14.75
CA GLN A 24 -20.41 11.30 15.47
C GLN A 24 -21.60 11.77 16.31
N THR A 25 -22.83 11.40 15.92
CA THR A 25 -24.08 11.87 16.54
C THR A 25 -24.31 11.25 17.93
N HIS A 26 -23.70 10.11 18.24
CA HIS A 26 -23.90 9.39 19.50
C HIS A 26 -22.74 9.50 20.50
N MET A 27 -21.67 10.24 20.15
CA MET A 27 -20.51 10.41 21.04
C MET A 27 -20.75 11.50 22.07
N ASP A 28 -20.46 11.21 23.34
CA ASP A 28 -20.49 12.19 24.40
C ASP A 28 -19.29 13.16 24.35
N ARG A 29 -19.36 14.25 25.14
CA ARG A 29 -18.30 15.27 25.19
C ARG A 29 -16.95 14.69 25.65
N LYS A 30 -16.98 13.71 26.55
CA LYS A 30 -15.79 13.06 27.11
C LYS A 30 -15.08 12.18 26.08
N GLU A 31 -15.87 11.45 25.29
CA GLU A 31 -15.38 10.62 24.17
C GLU A 31 -14.76 11.47 23.06
N ARG A 32 -15.39 12.60 22.72
CA ARG A 32 -14.85 13.56 21.74
C ARG A 32 -13.51 14.15 22.20
N MET A 33 -13.38 14.55 23.46
CA MET A 33 -12.16 15.05 24.03
C MET A 33 -11.05 13.99 24.07
N ALA A 34 -11.38 12.76 24.45
CA ALA A 34 -10.43 11.65 24.47
C ALA A 34 -9.93 11.31 23.05
N LEU A 35 -10.81 11.37 22.05
CA LEU A 35 -10.46 11.16 20.65
C LEU A 35 -9.53 12.26 20.14
N ALA A 36 -9.85 13.53 20.42
CA ALA A 36 -9.01 14.68 20.04
C ALA A 36 -7.61 14.60 20.68
N GLN A 37 -7.52 14.23 21.95
CA GLN A 37 -6.24 14.03 22.63
C GLN A 37 -5.42 12.90 22.02
N ARG A 38 -6.06 11.78 21.66
CA ARG A 38 -5.40 10.66 20.96
C ARG A 38 -4.88 11.08 19.59
N SER A 39 -5.66 11.84 18.83
CA SER A 39 -5.25 12.35 17.52
C SER A 39 -4.10 13.35 17.62
N ALA A 40 -4.16 14.31 18.53
CA ALA A 40 -3.08 15.27 18.76
C ALA A 40 -1.76 14.56 19.17
N ARG A 41 -1.84 13.56 20.05
CA ARG A 41 -0.69 12.73 20.43
C ARG A 41 -0.14 11.93 19.26
N ARG A 42 -1.02 11.36 18.43
CA ARG A 42 -0.67 10.64 17.20
C ARG A 42 0.09 11.55 16.23
N SER A 43 -0.42 12.76 15.98
CA SER A 43 0.22 13.75 15.12
C SER A 43 1.58 14.18 15.64
N SER A 44 1.72 14.45 16.93
CA SER A 44 2.99 14.83 17.55
C SER A 44 4.07 13.74 17.44
N ILE A 45 3.70 12.48 17.68
CA ILE A 45 4.62 11.32 17.52
C ILE A 45 5.03 11.17 16.06
N ALA A 46 4.09 11.29 15.13
CA ALA A 46 4.36 11.19 13.69
C ALA A 46 5.31 12.30 13.22
N SER A 47 5.06 13.55 13.61
CA SER A 47 5.90 14.68 13.20
C SER A 47 7.34 14.57 13.73
N ALA A 48 7.53 14.16 14.98
CA ALA A 48 8.87 13.92 15.55
C ALA A 48 9.61 12.78 14.83
N ALA A 49 8.91 11.73 14.43
CA ALA A 49 9.49 10.62 13.68
C ALA A 49 9.75 11.00 12.21
N ALA A 50 8.88 11.80 11.59
CA ALA A 50 9.03 12.31 10.23
C ALA A 50 10.28 13.15 10.04
N ALA A 51 10.76 13.83 11.09
CA ALA A 51 12.02 14.57 11.05
C ALA A 51 13.24 13.66 10.79
N LYS A 52 13.14 12.37 11.11
CA LYS A 52 14.19 11.37 10.89
C LYS A 52 14.08 10.68 9.52
N ALA A 53 13.08 11.03 8.72
CA ALA A 53 12.89 10.44 7.40
C ALA A 53 14.06 10.81 6.46
N PRO A 54 14.54 9.87 5.63
CA PRO A 54 15.62 10.14 4.70
C PRO A 54 15.22 11.21 3.67
N ALA A 55 16.18 12.02 3.23
CA ALA A 55 15.93 13.15 2.32
C ALA A 55 15.22 12.75 1.00
N TRP A 56 15.46 11.52 0.51
CA TRP A 56 14.79 11.00 -0.68
C TRP A 56 13.28 10.79 -0.46
N ALA A 57 12.87 10.46 0.77
CA ALA A 57 11.48 10.13 1.08
C ALA A 57 10.52 11.30 0.82
N ARG A 58 10.94 12.52 1.18
CA ARG A 58 10.13 13.73 0.94
C ARG A 58 9.87 13.97 -0.55
N ARG A 59 10.84 13.67 -1.41
CA ARG A 59 10.68 13.78 -2.88
C ARG A 59 9.69 12.76 -3.45
N GLN A 60 9.52 11.63 -2.77
CA GLN A 60 8.66 10.53 -3.20
C GLN A 60 7.26 10.57 -2.59
N LEU A 61 6.97 11.52 -1.69
CA LEU A 61 5.64 11.67 -1.06
C LEU A 61 4.48 11.65 -2.06
N PRO A 62 4.54 12.36 -3.22
CA PRO A 62 3.43 12.35 -4.18
C PRO A 62 3.09 10.95 -4.72
N VAL A 63 4.09 10.07 -4.83
CA VAL A 63 3.92 8.68 -5.27
C VAL A 63 3.47 7.81 -4.10
N LEU A 64 4.12 7.93 -2.94
CA LEU A 64 3.80 7.15 -1.74
C LEU A 64 2.36 7.37 -1.28
N ARG A 65 1.83 8.60 -1.36
CA ARG A 65 0.43 8.92 -1.04
C ARG A 65 -0.58 8.20 -1.92
N LYS A 66 -0.21 7.85 -3.15
CA LYS A 66 -1.06 7.10 -4.09
C LYS A 66 -0.97 5.60 -3.85
N ALA A 67 0.10 5.13 -3.24
CA ALA A 67 0.30 3.71 -2.99
C ALA A 67 -0.71 3.20 -1.94
N ARG A 68 -1.40 2.11 -2.26
CA ARG A 68 -2.46 1.51 -1.43
C ARG A 68 -2.00 1.20 -0.02
N LEU A 69 -0.75 0.75 0.13
CA LEU A 69 -0.16 0.44 1.43
C LEU A 69 -0.19 1.64 2.39
N PHE A 70 -0.07 2.86 1.88
CA PHE A 70 -0.07 4.10 2.67
C PHE A 70 -1.43 4.82 2.66
N SER A 71 -2.47 4.19 2.14
CA SER A 71 -3.82 4.78 2.09
C SER A 71 -4.32 5.20 3.49
N GLY A 72 -4.89 6.41 3.58
CA GLY A 72 -5.42 6.96 4.84
C GLY A 72 -4.35 7.40 5.84
N LEU A 73 -3.07 7.44 5.45
CA LEU A 73 -2.00 8.06 6.21
C LEU A 73 -1.74 9.48 5.68
N ASN A 74 -1.50 10.42 6.60
CA ASN A 74 -1.03 11.75 6.22
C ASN A 74 0.48 11.75 5.91
N GLU A 75 1.01 12.89 5.42
CA GLU A 75 2.41 12.98 4.97
C GLU A 75 3.41 12.71 6.09
N ASP A 76 3.18 13.24 7.28
CA ASP A 76 4.04 13.02 8.44
C ASP A 76 4.01 11.56 8.89
N GLU A 77 2.86 10.91 8.84
CA GLU A 77 2.72 9.49 9.15
C GLU A 77 3.43 8.60 8.14
N ILE A 78 3.33 8.92 6.83
CA ILE A 78 4.08 8.21 5.79
C ILE A 78 5.59 8.36 6.04
N LEU A 79 6.07 9.59 6.25
CA LEU A 79 7.48 9.84 6.52
C LEU A 79 7.96 9.16 7.80
N ALA A 80 7.14 9.12 8.85
CA ALA A 80 7.43 8.44 10.10
C ALA A 80 7.44 6.91 9.95
N ALA A 81 6.62 6.37 9.06
CA ALA A 81 6.55 4.93 8.79
C ALA A 81 7.83 4.40 8.16
N LEU A 82 8.47 5.15 7.26
CA LEU A 82 9.62 4.65 6.50
C LEU A 82 10.81 4.23 7.37
N PRO A 83 11.30 5.02 8.34
CA PRO A 83 12.33 4.58 9.27
C PRO A 83 11.89 3.41 10.14
N CYS A 84 10.62 3.38 10.56
CA CYS A 84 10.07 2.31 11.39
C CYS A 84 10.03 0.97 10.63
N LEU A 85 9.72 1.02 9.33
CA LEU A 85 9.75 -0.15 8.45
C LEU A 85 11.18 -0.55 8.04
N GLY A 86 12.19 0.23 8.38
CA GLY A 86 13.55 0.03 7.85
C GLY A 86 13.59 0.17 6.32
N ALA A 87 12.72 1.01 5.78
CA ALA A 87 12.51 1.14 4.35
C ALA A 87 13.75 1.70 3.65
N ARG A 88 14.10 1.11 2.50
CA ARG A 88 15.25 1.47 1.69
C ARG A 88 14.84 1.70 0.24
N GLU A 89 15.44 2.71 -0.40
CA GLU A 89 15.35 2.90 -1.84
C GLU A 89 16.36 2.00 -2.54
N ARG A 90 15.90 1.29 -3.58
CA ARG A 90 16.75 0.54 -4.51
C ARG A 90 16.50 0.99 -5.94
N ARG A 91 17.52 0.87 -6.79
CA ARG A 91 17.52 1.28 -8.19
C ARG A 91 17.90 0.11 -9.05
N TYR A 92 17.31 0.03 -10.23
CA TYR A 92 17.57 -1.01 -11.21
C TYR A 92 17.60 -0.38 -12.60
N ASP A 93 18.53 -0.83 -13.42
CA ASP A 93 18.60 -0.43 -14.83
C ASP A 93 17.67 -1.29 -15.70
N VAL A 94 17.46 -0.85 -16.93
CA VAL A 94 16.61 -1.54 -17.89
C VAL A 94 17.14 -2.95 -18.15
N GLY A 95 16.27 -3.95 -18.07
CA GLY A 95 16.59 -5.36 -18.24
C GLY A 95 17.06 -6.06 -16.97
N GLU A 96 17.33 -5.34 -15.88
CA GLU A 96 17.70 -5.97 -14.62
C GLU A 96 16.50 -6.71 -14.00
N ARG A 97 16.80 -7.83 -13.34
CA ARG A 97 15.82 -8.60 -12.57
C ARG A 97 15.82 -8.14 -11.12
N LEU A 98 14.66 -7.71 -10.65
CA LEU A 98 14.45 -7.35 -9.25
C LEU A 98 14.25 -8.60 -8.39
N LEU A 99 13.56 -9.58 -8.95
CA LEU A 99 13.28 -10.88 -8.31
C LEU A 99 13.32 -11.97 -9.39
N ASN A 100 13.77 -13.17 -9.01
CA ASN A 100 13.79 -14.34 -9.91
C ASN A 100 12.78 -15.39 -9.46
N ALA A 101 12.17 -16.05 -10.42
CA ALA A 101 11.40 -17.27 -10.14
C ALA A 101 12.28 -18.30 -9.43
N GLY A 102 11.73 -18.97 -8.41
CA GLY A 102 12.45 -19.92 -7.56
C GLY A 102 13.07 -19.32 -6.30
N ASP A 103 13.32 -18.00 -6.24
CA ASP A 103 13.82 -17.33 -5.05
C ASP A 103 12.72 -17.23 -3.96
N VAL A 104 13.13 -17.01 -2.72
CA VAL A 104 12.25 -16.70 -1.59
C VAL A 104 12.48 -15.24 -1.22
N THR A 105 11.41 -14.50 -0.93
CA THR A 105 11.51 -13.12 -0.46
C THR A 105 10.70 -12.89 0.80
N SER A 106 11.24 -12.10 1.71
CA SER A 106 10.55 -11.54 2.88
C SER A 106 10.25 -10.05 2.70
N HIS A 107 10.60 -9.49 1.53
CA HIS A 107 10.48 -8.07 1.27
C HIS A 107 9.24 -7.76 0.43
N VAL A 108 8.59 -6.67 0.79
CA VAL A 108 7.56 -6.00 -0.01
C VAL A 108 8.23 -4.85 -0.77
N PHE A 109 7.75 -4.62 -1.97
CA PHE A 109 8.25 -3.57 -2.87
C PHE A 109 7.12 -2.61 -3.22
N VAL A 110 7.42 -1.32 -3.25
CA VAL A 110 6.52 -0.27 -3.76
C VAL A 110 7.25 0.49 -4.86
N MET A 111 6.64 0.58 -6.03
CA MET A 111 7.19 1.29 -7.17
C MET A 111 7.19 2.80 -6.91
N LEU A 112 8.37 3.43 -7.01
CA LEU A 112 8.54 4.87 -6.90
C LEU A 112 8.63 5.53 -8.29
N GLU A 113 9.32 4.87 -9.23
CA GLU A 113 9.55 5.38 -10.58
C GLU A 113 9.84 4.23 -11.54
N GLY A 114 9.51 4.43 -12.82
CA GLY A 114 9.80 3.46 -13.88
C GLY A 114 8.65 2.49 -14.11
N GLN A 115 8.99 1.33 -14.68
CA GLN A 115 8.02 0.29 -15.02
C GLN A 115 8.68 -1.08 -14.95
N ILE A 116 7.97 -2.06 -14.44
CA ILE A 116 8.36 -3.47 -14.39
C ILE A 116 7.35 -4.34 -15.11
N ASN A 117 7.82 -5.48 -15.61
CA ASN A 117 6.98 -6.59 -16.02
C ASN A 117 7.15 -7.73 -15.03
N ILE A 118 6.03 -8.24 -14.52
CA ILE A 118 5.99 -9.51 -13.80
C ILE A 118 5.75 -10.59 -14.85
N ILE A 119 6.73 -11.48 -15.02
CA ILE A 119 6.73 -12.50 -16.06
C ILE A 119 6.72 -13.89 -15.45
N ARG A 120 6.00 -14.81 -16.12
CA ARG A 120 6.08 -16.24 -15.89
C ARG A 120 6.74 -16.89 -17.07
N GLU A 121 7.70 -17.76 -16.81
CA GLU A 121 8.40 -18.57 -17.80
C GLU A 121 7.98 -20.03 -17.62
N ASP A 122 7.59 -20.69 -18.69
CA ASP A 122 7.22 -22.11 -18.67
C ASP A 122 8.45 -23.02 -18.93
N TRP A 123 8.26 -24.33 -18.85
CA TRP A 123 9.32 -25.32 -19.08
C TRP A 123 9.92 -25.29 -20.50
N TRP A 124 9.21 -24.72 -21.46
CA TRP A 124 9.68 -24.59 -22.86
C TRP A 124 10.34 -23.23 -23.11
N GLY A 125 10.45 -22.37 -22.09
CA GLY A 125 11.04 -21.03 -22.20
C GLY A 125 10.08 -19.98 -22.77
N ASN A 126 8.79 -20.28 -22.92
CA ASN A 126 7.80 -19.25 -23.31
C ASN A 126 7.57 -18.29 -22.15
N ARG A 127 7.54 -17.00 -22.46
CA ARG A 127 7.34 -15.94 -21.49
C ARG A 127 5.94 -15.37 -21.62
N SER A 128 5.22 -15.30 -20.50
CA SER A 128 3.92 -14.65 -20.38
C SER A 128 4.03 -13.48 -19.41
N ILE A 129 3.53 -12.31 -19.79
CA ILE A 129 3.41 -11.17 -18.91
C ILE A 129 2.18 -11.37 -18.04
N VAL A 130 2.38 -11.45 -16.73
CA VAL A 130 1.32 -11.60 -15.73
C VAL A 130 0.74 -10.23 -15.37
N SER A 131 1.61 -9.24 -15.14
CA SER A 131 1.22 -7.85 -14.93
C SER A 131 2.31 -6.88 -15.37
N ILE A 132 1.92 -5.63 -15.56
CA ILE A 132 2.80 -4.49 -15.83
C ILE A 132 2.51 -3.48 -14.73
N ASP A 133 3.51 -3.25 -13.87
CA ASP A 133 3.34 -2.38 -12.71
C ASP A 133 4.18 -1.09 -12.88
N GLY A 134 3.63 0.00 -12.37
CA GLY A 134 4.20 1.33 -12.45
C GLY A 134 4.22 2.06 -11.10
N PRO A 135 4.49 3.38 -11.08
CA PRO A 135 4.57 4.15 -9.84
C PRO A 135 3.32 4.02 -8.98
N SER A 136 3.52 3.85 -7.68
CA SER A 136 2.54 3.57 -6.61
C SER A 136 2.02 2.14 -6.51
N ASP A 137 2.29 1.27 -7.49
CA ASP A 137 1.95 -0.13 -7.36
C ASP A 137 2.89 -0.84 -6.38
N SER A 138 2.37 -1.86 -5.71
CA SER A 138 3.14 -2.72 -4.82
C SER A 138 3.11 -4.16 -5.32
N PHE A 139 4.18 -4.91 -5.02
CA PHE A 139 4.31 -6.30 -5.46
C PHE A 139 5.10 -7.14 -4.45
N ALA A 140 5.01 -8.45 -4.62
CA ALA A 140 5.61 -9.50 -3.79
C ALA A 140 5.00 -9.64 -2.39
N GLU A 141 3.90 -8.96 -2.04
CA GLU A 141 3.27 -9.01 -0.72
C GLU A 141 2.84 -10.44 -0.35
N ALA A 142 2.18 -11.13 -1.27
CA ALA A 142 1.69 -12.49 -1.03
C ALA A 142 2.84 -13.45 -0.70
N TYR A 143 3.96 -13.35 -1.43
CA TYR A 143 5.14 -14.17 -1.16
C TYR A 143 5.82 -13.78 0.14
N ALA A 144 5.97 -12.48 0.41
CA ALA A 144 6.56 -11.99 1.64
C ALA A 144 5.75 -12.40 2.88
N CYS A 145 4.41 -12.45 2.77
CA CYS A 145 3.50 -12.90 3.84
C CYS A 145 3.47 -14.42 4.02
N THR A 146 4.06 -15.21 3.09
CA THR A 146 4.03 -16.68 3.12
C THR A 146 5.46 -17.22 3.28
N PRO A 147 5.94 -17.43 4.51
CA PRO A 147 7.31 -17.88 4.76
C PRO A 147 7.66 -19.15 3.98
N GLY A 148 8.82 -19.14 3.31
CA GLY A 148 9.30 -20.28 2.53
C GLY A 148 8.66 -20.45 1.16
N SER A 149 7.67 -19.65 0.79
CA SER A 149 7.06 -19.67 -0.54
C SER A 149 8.07 -19.21 -1.59
N ARG A 150 8.26 -20.02 -2.63
CA ARG A 150 9.11 -19.68 -3.76
C ARG A 150 8.34 -18.87 -4.80
N LEU A 151 8.97 -17.85 -5.33
CA LEU A 151 8.42 -17.04 -6.42
C LEU A 151 8.14 -17.92 -7.65
N THR A 152 6.92 -17.84 -8.17
CA THR A 152 6.54 -18.51 -9.42
C THR A 152 6.69 -17.60 -10.64
N VAL A 153 7.16 -16.39 -10.43
CA VAL A 153 7.31 -15.32 -11.42
C VAL A 153 8.67 -14.64 -11.24
N SER A 154 9.17 -14.03 -12.30
CA SER A 154 10.30 -13.10 -12.24
C SER A 154 9.82 -11.67 -12.44
N VAL A 155 10.50 -10.71 -11.84
CA VAL A 155 10.22 -9.28 -11.96
C VAL A 155 11.37 -8.61 -12.68
N VAL A 156 11.09 -7.98 -13.82
CA VAL A 156 12.09 -7.39 -14.74
C VAL A 156 11.81 -5.93 -14.98
N ALA A 157 12.82 -5.08 -14.85
CA ALA A 157 12.74 -3.66 -15.16
C ALA A 157 12.63 -3.44 -16.68
N THR A 158 11.57 -2.78 -17.15
CA THR A 158 11.40 -2.36 -18.57
C THR A 158 11.83 -0.94 -18.80
N ARG A 159 11.96 -0.15 -17.76
CA ARG A 159 12.53 1.22 -17.73
C ARG A 159 13.49 1.29 -16.54
N LYS A 160 14.24 2.38 -16.40
CA LYS A 160 14.98 2.64 -15.14
C LYS A 160 14.00 2.71 -13.98
N VAL A 161 14.22 1.91 -12.97
CA VAL A 161 13.28 1.67 -11.87
C VAL A 161 13.88 2.16 -10.56
N ARG A 162 13.04 2.80 -9.76
CA ARG A 162 13.28 3.02 -8.34
C ARG A 162 12.15 2.39 -7.54
N VAL A 163 12.51 1.63 -6.53
CA VAL A 163 11.55 0.99 -5.63
C VAL A 163 11.89 1.31 -4.18
N LEU A 164 10.85 1.39 -3.37
CA LEU A 164 10.93 1.28 -1.94
C LEU A 164 10.87 -0.20 -1.59
N THR A 165 11.75 -0.68 -0.71
CA THR A 165 11.72 -2.06 -0.19
C THR A 165 11.85 -2.06 1.32
N PHE A 166 11.14 -2.97 1.97
CA PHE A 166 11.20 -3.21 3.42
C PHE A 166 10.75 -4.64 3.74
N GLU A 167 11.17 -5.16 4.89
CA GLU A 167 10.77 -6.49 5.32
C GLU A 167 9.31 -6.50 5.81
N ILE A 168 8.56 -7.53 5.43
CA ILE A 168 7.15 -7.70 5.83
C ILE A 168 6.99 -7.78 7.36
N ARG A 169 7.97 -8.34 8.05
CA ARG A 169 7.96 -8.45 9.53
C ARG A 169 7.82 -7.09 10.20
N ALA A 170 8.38 -6.04 9.59
CA ALA A 170 8.27 -4.68 10.11
C ALA A 170 6.82 -4.15 10.14
N ILE A 171 5.91 -4.70 9.33
CA ILE A 171 4.47 -4.42 9.42
C ILE A 171 3.78 -5.39 10.38
N MET A 172 4.13 -6.68 10.33
CA MET A 172 3.40 -7.74 11.03
C MET A 172 3.74 -7.83 12.51
N GLU A 173 4.94 -7.44 12.92
CA GLU A 173 5.35 -7.48 14.32
C GLU A 173 4.82 -6.25 15.07
N ILE A 174 4.49 -6.46 16.36
CA ILE A 174 4.03 -5.38 17.23
C ILE A 174 5.16 -4.38 17.40
N CYS A 175 4.92 -3.15 16.93
CA CYS A 175 5.88 -2.07 17.05
C CYS A 175 6.12 -1.71 18.52
N ARG A 176 7.34 -1.89 19.01
CA ARG A 176 7.75 -1.50 20.37
C ARG A 176 7.56 -0.02 20.66
N ALA A 177 7.60 0.82 19.63
CA ALA A 177 7.39 2.26 19.73
C ALA A 177 5.91 2.69 19.76
N SER A 178 4.97 1.71 19.75
CA SER A 178 3.52 1.98 19.74
C SER A 178 3.10 2.97 18.65
N CYS A 179 3.66 2.82 17.45
CA CYS A 179 3.41 3.72 16.33
C CYS A 179 1.93 3.71 15.93
N PRO A 180 1.25 4.85 15.91
CA PRO A 180 -0.20 4.92 15.69
C PRO A 180 -0.62 4.51 14.26
N PHE A 181 0.31 4.50 13.31
CA PHE A 181 0.06 4.16 11.90
C PHE A 181 0.23 2.66 11.58
N HIS A 182 0.81 1.85 12.48
CA HIS A 182 1.07 0.41 12.20
C HIS A 182 -0.21 -0.37 11.91
N ASN A 183 -1.27 -0.15 12.69
CA ASN A 183 -2.56 -0.80 12.45
C ASN A 183 -3.13 -0.46 11.07
N ARG A 184 -2.95 0.78 10.62
CA ARG A 184 -3.41 1.20 9.29
C ARG A 184 -2.60 0.51 8.19
N LEU A 185 -1.28 0.43 8.33
CA LEU A 185 -0.42 -0.29 7.39
C LEU A 185 -0.81 -1.77 7.30
N MET A 186 -1.07 -2.43 8.44
CA MET A 186 -1.54 -3.81 8.47
C MET A 186 -2.89 -3.96 7.77
N GLN A 187 -3.87 -3.11 8.07
CA GLN A 187 -5.16 -3.11 7.39
C GLN A 187 -5.02 -2.92 5.88
N ASN A 188 -4.19 -1.97 5.46
CA ASN A 188 -3.94 -1.70 4.04
C ASN A 188 -3.27 -2.90 3.35
N LEU A 189 -2.32 -3.56 4.00
CA LEU A 189 -1.69 -4.78 3.48
C LEU A 189 -2.72 -5.90 3.27
N VAL A 190 -3.55 -6.17 4.28
CA VAL A 190 -4.61 -7.18 4.19
C VAL A 190 -5.60 -6.82 3.08
N SER A 191 -6.02 -5.55 2.98
CA SER A 191 -6.91 -5.08 1.93
C SER A 191 -6.29 -5.24 0.54
N THR A 192 -5.00 -4.93 0.38
CA THR A 192 -4.27 -5.10 -0.89
C THR A 192 -4.27 -6.56 -1.34
N ILE A 193 -3.94 -7.49 -0.43
CA ILE A 193 -3.94 -8.94 -0.73
C ILE A 193 -5.36 -9.43 -1.03
N ALA A 194 -6.35 -9.00 -0.27
CA ALA A 194 -7.75 -9.36 -0.49
C ALA A 194 -8.26 -8.89 -1.86
N GLU A 195 -7.95 -7.67 -2.26
CA GLU A 195 -8.31 -7.14 -3.58
C GLU A 195 -7.59 -7.85 -4.74
N GLN A 196 -6.33 -8.26 -4.53
CA GLN A 196 -5.62 -9.09 -5.50
C GLN A 196 -6.31 -10.45 -5.66
N ASN A 197 -6.75 -11.06 -4.55
CA ASN A 197 -7.49 -12.32 -4.56
C ASN A 197 -8.82 -12.18 -5.32
N LEU A 198 -9.58 -11.11 -5.05
CA LEU A 198 -10.84 -10.84 -5.78
C LEU A 198 -10.60 -10.68 -7.29
N ARG A 199 -9.55 -9.95 -7.68
CA ARG A 199 -9.17 -9.81 -9.10
C ARG A 199 -8.80 -11.16 -9.75
N LEU A 200 -8.10 -12.03 -9.03
CA LEU A 200 -7.79 -13.38 -9.52
C LEU A 200 -9.06 -14.20 -9.69
N ASN A 201 -10.03 -14.13 -8.78
CA ASN A 201 -11.32 -14.79 -8.91
C ASN A 201 -12.11 -14.28 -10.12
N ASP A 202 -12.12 -12.98 -10.37
CA ASP A 202 -12.72 -12.40 -11.57
C ASP A 202 -12.06 -12.97 -12.83
N MET A 203 -10.72 -12.98 -12.90
CA MET A 203 -9.98 -13.57 -14.02
C MET A 203 -10.32 -15.03 -14.24
N LEU A 204 -10.40 -15.83 -13.17
CA LEU A 204 -10.80 -17.24 -13.26
C LEU A 204 -12.20 -17.37 -13.88
N SER A 205 -13.12 -16.50 -13.52
CA SER A 205 -14.48 -16.49 -14.07
C SER A 205 -14.51 -16.27 -15.59
N PHE A 206 -13.53 -15.52 -16.14
CA PHE A 206 -13.41 -15.30 -17.58
C PHE A 206 -12.77 -16.49 -18.29
N VAL A 207 -11.66 -17.02 -17.75
CA VAL A 207 -10.91 -18.10 -18.42
C VAL A 207 -11.62 -19.45 -18.37
N THR A 208 -12.53 -19.66 -17.42
CA THR A 208 -13.32 -20.90 -17.29
C THR A 208 -14.50 -20.97 -18.28
N ARG A 209 -14.83 -19.92 -19.03
CA ARG A 209 -15.84 -19.94 -20.08
C ARG A 209 -15.44 -20.90 -21.20
N ARG A 210 -16.43 -21.58 -21.83
CA ARG A 210 -16.16 -22.61 -22.80
C ARG A 210 -15.55 -22.11 -24.11
N THR A 211 -16.02 -20.97 -24.60
CA THR A 211 -15.62 -20.45 -25.91
C THR A 211 -14.81 -19.16 -25.75
N THR A 212 -13.90 -18.88 -26.70
CA THR A 212 -13.14 -17.65 -26.77
C THR A 212 -14.04 -16.41 -26.85
N ARG A 213 -15.17 -16.52 -27.58
CA ARG A 213 -16.16 -15.45 -27.68
C ARG A 213 -16.77 -15.12 -26.33
N GLU A 214 -17.18 -16.13 -25.54
CA GLU A 214 -17.72 -15.91 -24.19
C GLU A 214 -16.67 -15.32 -23.25
N LYS A 215 -15.41 -15.77 -23.32
CA LYS A 215 -14.30 -15.21 -22.54
C LYS A 215 -14.14 -13.72 -22.82
N LEU A 216 -14.10 -13.35 -24.12
CA LEU A 216 -13.94 -11.97 -24.53
C LEU A 216 -15.11 -11.09 -24.11
N LEU A 217 -16.35 -11.54 -24.32
CA LEU A 217 -17.56 -10.79 -23.94
C LEU A 217 -17.64 -10.59 -22.41
N ALA A 218 -17.31 -11.62 -21.62
CA ALA A 218 -17.29 -11.50 -20.17
C ALA A 218 -16.23 -10.50 -19.68
N TYR A 219 -15.03 -10.54 -20.25
CA TYR A 219 -13.97 -9.58 -19.95
C TYR A 219 -14.36 -8.14 -20.31
N LEU A 220 -14.84 -7.91 -21.53
CA LEU A 220 -15.26 -6.59 -22.00
C LEU A 220 -16.44 -6.04 -21.18
N GLY A 221 -17.40 -6.91 -20.81
CA GLY A 221 -18.52 -6.50 -19.96
C GLY A 221 -18.06 -6.04 -18.57
N ALA A 222 -17.16 -6.81 -17.95
CA ALA A 222 -16.60 -6.44 -16.65
C ALA A 222 -15.77 -5.14 -16.71
N GLU A 223 -14.97 -4.96 -17.76
CA GLU A 223 -14.18 -3.77 -17.96
C GLU A 223 -15.02 -2.52 -18.21
N SER A 224 -16.10 -2.67 -19.01
CA SER A 224 -17.08 -1.60 -19.23
C SER A 224 -17.75 -1.15 -17.91
N GLN A 225 -18.12 -2.09 -17.03
CA GLN A 225 -18.68 -1.77 -15.72
C GLN A 225 -17.68 -1.03 -14.83
N ARG A 226 -16.41 -1.43 -14.83
CA ARG A 226 -15.36 -0.76 -14.07
C ARG A 226 -15.11 0.68 -14.55
N GLN A 227 -15.19 0.92 -15.84
CA GLN A 227 -15.01 2.26 -16.44
C GLN A 227 -16.26 3.13 -16.31
N GLY A 228 -17.46 2.57 -16.37
CA GLY A 228 -18.72 3.28 -16.21
C GLY A 228 -19.06 3.64 -14.77
N SER A 229 -18.32 3.10 -13.80
CA SER A 229 -18.47 3.39 -12.35
C SER A 229 -17.56 4.53 -11.86
N ARG A 230 -16.98 5.31 -12.78
CA ARG A 230 -16.16 6.48 -12.47
C ARG A 230 -16.91 7.81 -12.72
#